data_a0467f03e5ca1be258426bbaeb4d6d60
#
_entry.id   a0467f03e5ca1be258426bbaeb4d6d60
#
_cell.length_a   1.000
_cell.length_b   1.000
_cell.length_c   1.000
_cell.angle_alpha   90.00
_cell.angle_beta   90.00
_cell.angle_gamma   90.00
#
_symmetry.space_group_name_H-M   'P 1'
#
loop_
_entity.id
_entity.type
_entity.pdbx_description
1 polymer ?
#
loop_
_entity_poly.entity_id
_entity_poly.type
_entity_poly.pdbx_seq_one_letter_code
_entity_poly.pdbx_strand_id
1 'polypeptide(L)'
;MRDRSGTTGGTSGGVTAAEPQSRLAGLHVLAVEDESLVAMWLEDLLTDLGCLVVGPANTINAALALLDQQPVDAAVLDINIAGEKVFPVADRLTALNVPFVFATGYGVSGVQEPHAHRPVIQKPYTTGTLQRALESVVVSS
;
A
#
# COMPACT_ATOMS: atom_id res chain seq x y z
N MET A 1 20.26 2.83 34.99
CA MET A 1 19.78 3.46 34.61
C MET A 1 19.07 3.76 34.01
N ARG A 2 19.33 3.26 33.84
CA ARG A 2 18.63 3.83 33.21
C ARG A 2 18.11 4.01 32.60
N ASP A 3 18.83 3.61 32.75
CA ASP A 3 18.20 4.30 32.32
C ASP A 3 17.81 4.43 31.80
N ARG A 4 18.38 3.96 31.89
CA ARG A 4 17.98 4.52 31.57
C ARG A 4 17.84 4.78 30.94
N SER A 5 18.48 4.39 31.03
CA SER A 5 18.33 5.09 30.56
C SER A 5 18.14 5.35 29.99
N GLY A 6 18.71 5.04 29.96
CA GLY A 6 18.68 5.71 29.53
C GLY A 6 18.48 5.92 28.91
N THR A 7 18.83 5.67 28.86
CA THR A 7 18.65 6.26 28.41
C THR A 7 18.49 6.57 27.77
N THR A 8 19.04 6.24 27.68
CA THR A 8 18.92 6.80 27.15
C THR A 8 18.72 7.18 26.46
N GLY A 9 19.20 6.87 26.39
CA GLY A 9 19.18 7.48 25.68
C GLY A 9 18.89 7.78 24.95
N GLY A 10 19.13 7.64 24.82
CA GLY A 10 19.01 8.21 24.16
C GLY A 10 18.72 8.51 23.49
N THR A 11 18.98 8.38 23.32
CA THR A 11 18.68 8.87 22.72
C THR A 11 18.38 9.33 22.07
N SER A 12 18.78 9.10 21.90
CA SER A 12 18.43 9.64 21.21
C SER A 12 17.96 10.14 20.66
N GLY A 13 18.21 9.86 20.52
CA GLY A 13 17.77 10.45 19.88
C GLY A 13 17.14 10.73 19.36
N GLY A 14 17.26 10.59 19.31
CA GLY A 14 16.72 10.95 18.83
C GLY A 14 16.02 11.02 18.46
N VAL A 15 16.30 10.80 18.55
CA VAL A 15 15.53 10.84 18.19
C VAL A 15 14.77 11.01 17.99
N THR A 16 15.31 10.65 17.78
CA THR A 16 14.55 10.90 17.54
C THR A 16 13.54 10.90 17.74
N ALA A 17 13.73 11.09 18.19
CA ALA A 17 12.62 11.07 18.36
C ALA A 17 11.85 11.10 17.87
N ALA A 18 12.14 10.99 18.25
CA ALA A 18 11.35 10.59 17.55
C ALA A 18 10.16 10.78 16.75
N GLU A 19 10.33 10.78 15.54
CA GLU A 19 9.22 10.72 14.62
C GLU A 19 8.40 9.48 14.88
N PRO A 20 7.08 9.58 14.99
CA PRO A 20 6.26 8.39 15.11
C PRO A 20 6.48 7.51 13.90
N GLN A 21 6.62 6.24 14.12
CA GLN A 21 6.69 5.30 13.02
C GLN A 21 5.37 5.31 12.25
N SER A 22 5.45 5.20 10.92
CA SER A 22 4.27 4.97 10.11
C SER A 22 3.63 3.66 10.54
N ARG A 23 2.29 3.62 10.59
CA ARG A 23 1.58 2.37 10.84
C ARG A 23 1.81 1.36 9.73
N LEU A 24 2.35 1.82 8.62
CA LEU A 24 2.63 0.98 7.46
C LEU A 24 4.00 0.34 7.54
N ALA A 25 4.86 0.78 8.46
CA ALA A 25 6.22 0.25 8.54
C ALA A 25 6.20 -1.25 8.79
N GLY A 26 6.96 -1.99 7.99
CA GLY A 26 7.06 -3.43 8.10
C GLY A 26 5.95 -4.23 7.43
N LEU A 27 4.90 -3.56 6.93
CA LEU A 27 3.83 -4.26 6.25
C LEU A 27 4.25 -4.67 4.84
N HIS A 28 3.80 -5.85 4.42
CA HIS A 28 3.98 -6.31 3.04
C HIS A 28 2.85 -5.74 2.21
N VAL A 29 3.19 -4.87 1.26
CA VAL A 29 2.18 -4.17 0.46
C VAL A 29 2.33 -4.59 -1.00
N LEU A 30 1.27 -5.20 -1.53
CA LEU A 30 1.21 -5.58 -2.94
C LEU A 30 0.97 -4.33 -3.78
N ALA A 31 1.79 -4.13 -4.80
CA ALA A 31 1.60 -3.05 -5.76
C ALA A 31 1.20 -3.67 -7.09
N VAL A 32 0.10 -3.19 -7.68
CA VAL A 32 -0.38 -3.65 -8.99
C VAL A 32 -0.48 -2.45 -9.91
N GLU A 33 0.41 -2.38 -10.88
CA GLU A 33 0.55 -1.24 -11.77
C GLU A 33 1.27 -1.69 -13.04
N ASP A 34 0.69 -1.41 -14.21
CA ASP A 34 1.27 -1.87 -15.48
C ASP A 34 2.17 -0.85 -16.16
N GLU A 35 2.15 0.43 -15.73
CA GLU A 35 3.04 1.43 -16.28
C GLU A 35 4.34 1.42 -15.51
N SER A 36 5.45 1.11 -16.17
CA SER A 36 6.74 0.89 -15.51
C SER A 36 7.20 2.06 -14.66
N LEU A 37 7.08 3.30 -15.17
CA LEU A 37 7.54 4.46 -14.43
C LEU A 37 6.66 4.71 -13.20
N VAL A 38 5.36 4.52 -13.32
CA VAL A 38 4.45 4.68 -12.20
C VAL A 38 4.71 3.58 -11.16
N ALA A 39 4.97 2.35 -11.61
CA ALA A 39 5.28 1.25 -10.71
C ALA A 39 6.54 1.52 -9.90
N MET A 40 7.59 2.04 -10.55
CA MET A 40 8.82 2.39 -9.86
C MET A 40 8.60 3.49 -8.84
N TRP A 41 7.81 4.49 -9.21
CA TRP A 41 7.50 5.59 -8.32
C TRP A 41 6.69 5.10 -7.11
N LEU A 42 5.69 4.25 -7.34
CA LEU A 42 4.91 3.68 -6.26
C LEU A 42 5.79 2.85 -5.32
N GLU A 43 6.69 2.07 -5.88
CA GLU A 43 7.63 1.27 -5.08
C GLU A 43 8.49 2.18 -4.20
N ASP A 44 8.98 3.29 -4.75
CA ASP A 44 9.78 4.24 -3.98
C ASP A 44 8.97 4.85 -2.84
N LEU A 45 7.72 5.25 -3.12
CA LEU A 45 6.86 5.82 -2.09
C LEU A 45 6.59 4.82 -0.96
N LEU A 46 6.29 3.58 -1.31
CA LEU A 46 6.03 2.54 -0.31
C LEU A 46 7.27 2.25 0.52
N THR A 47 8.43 2.22 -0.12
CA THR A 47 9.69 2.02 0.58
C THR A 47 9.97 3.16 1.56
N ASP A 48 9.70 4.38 1.15
CA ASP A 48 9.87 5.55 2.02
C ASP A 48 8.96 5.47 3.25
N LEU A 49 7.80 4.83 3.11
CA LEU A 49 6.86 4.65 4.23
C LEU A 49 7.23 3.47 5.11
N GLY A 50 8.31 2.76 4.78
CA GLY A 50 8.76 1.62 5.58
C GLY A 50 8.13 0.30 5.19
N CYS A 51 7.36 0.26 4.11
CA CYS A 51 6.72 -0.96 3.66
C CYS A 51 7.69 -1.89 2.96
N LEU A 52 7.38 -3.18 3.01
CA LEU A 52 8.05 -4.18 2.19
C LEU A 52 7.19 -4.39 0.95
N VAL A 53 7.73 -4.08 -0.22
CA VAL A 53 6.96 -4.08 -1.46
C VAL A 53 6.88 -5.49 -2.02
N VAL A 54 5.67 -5.93 -2.33
CA VAL A 54 5.40 -7.19 -3.02
C VAL A 54 5.05 -6.84 -4.46
N GLY A 55 5.79 -7.35 -5.42
CA GLY A 55 5.67 -6.94 -6.82
C GLY A 55 6.68 -5.86 -7.15
N PRO A 56 6.35 -4.89 -7.99
CA PRO A 56 5.02 -4.63 -8.59
C PRO A 56 4.59 -5.70 -9.59
N ALA A 57 3.30 -6.01 -9.58
CA ALA A 57 2.71 -6.89 -10.57
C ALA A 57 2.16 -6.05 -11.69
N ASN A 58 2.45 -6.44 -12.94
CA ASN A 58 2.00 -5.67 -14.09
C ASN A 58 0.86 -6.32 -14.85
N THR A 59 0.35 -7.45 -14.35
CA THR A 59 -0.84 -8.10 -14.88
C THR A 59 -1.68 -8.62 -13.73
N ILE A 60 -2.94 -8.90 -14.01
CA ILE A 60 -3.85 -9.49 -13.03
C ILE A 60 -3.34 -10.86 -12.59
N ASN A 61 -2.91 -11.69 -13.55
CA ASN A 61 -2.42 -13.03 -13.21
C ASN A 61 -1.17 -12.98 -12.35
N ALA A 62 -0.25 -12.05 -12.63
CA ALA A 62 0.95 -11.90 -11.80
C ALA A 62 0.57 -11.51 -10.36
N ALA A 63 -0.40 -10.61 -10.21
CA ALA A 63 -0.85 -10.20 -8.88
C ALA A 63 -1.48 -11.37 -8.13
N LEU A 64 -2.33 -12.14 -8.79
CA LEU A 64 -2.96 -13.30 -8.15
C LEU A 64 -1.92 -14.35 -7.75
N ALA A 65 -0.90 -14.55 -8.59
CA ALA A 65 0.18 -15.49 -8.26
C ALA A 65 0.95 -15.04 -7.01
N LEU A 66 1.22 -13.74 -6.90
CA LEU A 66 1.92 -13.23 -5.71
C LEU A 66 1.10 -13.42 -4.45
N LEU A 67 -0.23 -13.25 -4.54
CA LEU A 67 -1.10 -13.48 -3.38
C LEU A 67 -1.09 -14.94 -2.93
N ASP A 68 -0.85 -15.87 -3.85
CA ASP A 68 -0.75 -17.28 -3.50
C ASP A 68 0.61 -17.65 -2.93
N GLN A 69 1.65 -16.88 -3.21
CA GLN A 69 3.02 -17.24 -2.92
C GLN A 69 3.57 -16.66 -1.63
N GLN A 70 3.05 -15.51 -1.19
CA GLN A 70 3.62 -14.84 -0.03
C GLN A 70 2.57 -14.01 0.69
N PRO A 71 2.82 -13.70 1.98
CA PRO A 71 1.86 -12.92 2.75
C PRO A 71 1.80 -11.48 2.24
N VAL A 72 0.60 -10.93 2.26
CA VAL A 72 0.34 -9.55 1.88
C VAL A 72 -0.57 -8.94 2.94
N ASP A 73 -0.18 -7.77 3.45
CA ASP A 73 -0.90 -7.10 4.52
C ASP A 73 -1.81 -5.98 4.02
N ALA A 74 -1.51 -5.43 2.86
CA ALA A 74 -2.30 -4.38 2.23
C ALA A 74 -1.94 -4.33 0.75
N ALA A 75 -2.70 -3.58 -0.04
CA ALA A 75 -2.42 -3.48 -1.47
C ALA A 75 -2.81 -2.13 -2.04
N VAL A 76 -2.14 -1.75 -3.12
CA VAL A 76 -2.45 -0.58 -3.94
C VAL A 76 -2.70 -1.09 -5.35
N LEU A 77 -3.89 -0.85 -5.88
CA LEU A 77 -4.33 -1.44 -7.14
C LEU A 77 -4.68 -0.34 -8.15
N ASP A 78 -3.94 -0.27 -9.25
CA ASP A 78 -4.42 0.50 -10.39
C ASP A 78 -5.66 -0.20 -10.92
N ILE A 79 -6.71 0.58 -11.24
CA ILE A 79 -7.98 0.02 -11.67
C ILE A 79 -7.87 -0.66 -13.03
N ASN A 80 -7.11 -0.06 -13.95
CA ASN A 80 -6.93 -0.61 -15.30
C ASN A 80 -5.53 -1.19 -15.42
N ILE A 81 -5.45 -2.50 -15.61
CA ILE A 81 -4.18 -3.21 -15.70
C ILE A 81 -4.15 -3.96 -17.04
N ALA A 82 -3.26 -3.53 -17.93
CA ALA A 82 -3.05 -4.21 -19.23
C ALA A 82 -4.36 -4.38 -19.99
N GLY A 83 -5.20 -3.35 -19.96
CA GLY A 83 -6.49 -3.36 -20.67
C GLY A 83 -7.62 -4.05 -19.93
N GLU A 84 -7.39 -4.53 -18.73
CA GLU A 84 -8.41 -5.23 -17.94
C GLU A 84 -8.65 -4.50 -16.62
N LYS A 85 -9.84 -4.67 -16.09
CA LYS A 85 -10.15 -4.14 -14.76
C LYS A 85 -9.55 -5.05 -13.69
N VAL A 86 -9.06 -4.44 -12.62
CA VAL A 86 -8.31 -5.13 -11.56
C VAL A 86 -9.21 -5.89 -10.59
N PHE A 87 -10.52 -5.89 -10.81
CA PHE A 87 -11.47 -6.40 -9.82
C PHE A 87 -11.28 -7.87 -9.41
N PRO A 88 -10.78 -8.78 -10.28
CA PRO A 88 -10.47 -10.13 -9.77
C PRO A 88 -9.45 -10.12 -8.64
N VAL A 89 -8.48 -9.20 -8.68
CA VAL A 89 -7.51 -9.05 -7.58
C VAL A 89 -8.19 -8.49 -6.35
N ALA A 90 -9.04 -7.47 -6.53
CA ALA A 90 -9.79 -6.88 -5.42
C ALA A 90 -10.68 -7.92 -4.74
N ASP A 91 -11.32 -8.78 -5.54
CA ASP A 91 -12.17 -9.84 -4.99
C ASP A 91 -11.35 -10.83 -4.16
N ARG A 92 -10.16 -11.20 -4.64
CA ARG A 92 -9.30 -12.12 -3.90
C ARG A 92 -8.82 -11.48 -2.60
N LEU A 93 -8.43 -10.21 -2.64
CA LEU A 93 -7.99 -9.51 -1.43
C LEU A 93 -9.12 -9.44 -0.40
N THR A 94 -10.34 -9.18 -0.87
CA THR A 94 -11.50 -9.16 0.01
C THR A 94 -11.71 -10.53 0.66
N ALA A 95 -11.60 -11.60 -0.11
CA ALA A 95 -11.74 -12.96 0.42
C ALA A 95 -10.65 -13.29 1.44
N LEU A 96 -9.47 -12.70 1.31
CA LEU A 96 -8.36 -12.91 2.23
C LEU A 96 -8.38 -11.93 3.41
N ASN A 97 -9.35 -11.03 3.46
CA ASN A 97 -9.45 -9.98 4.47
C ASN A 97 -8.23 -9.05 4.45
N VAL A 98 -7.69 -8.79 3.28
CA VAL A 98 -6.56 -7.88 3.10
C VAL A 98 -7.09 -6.52 2.64
N PRO A 99 -6.83 -5.44 3.40
CA PRO A 99 -7.28 -4.11 3.01
C PRO A 99 -6.51 -3.58 1.81
N PHE A 100 -7.17 -2.75 1.01
CA PHE A 100 -6.52 -2.19 -0.18
C PHE A 100 -7.16 -0.87 -0.58
N VAL A 101 -6.43 -0.12 -1.42
CA VAL A 101 -6.91 1.12 -2.01
C VAL A 101 -6.75 1.02 -3.52
N PHE A 102 -7.61 1.74 -4.25
CA PHE A 102 -7.49 1.86 -5.69
C PHE A 102 -6.73 3.11 -6.07
N ALA A 103 -6.07 3.08 -7.22
CA ALA A 103 -5.44 4.24 -7.83
C ALA A 103 -5.93 4.34 -9.27
N THR A 104 -6.13 5.57 -9.75
CA THR A 104 -6.61 5.77 -11.12
C THR A 104 -6.08 7.09 -11.68
N GLY A 105 -5.88 7.14 -12.99
CA GLY A 105 -5.47 8.36 -13.67
C GLY A 105 -6.63 9.27 -14.06
N TYR A 106 -7.87 8.82 -13.94
CA TYR A 106 -9.02 9.52 -14.49
C TYR A 106 -10.16 9.73 -13.49
N GLY A 107 -9.84 9.81 -12.22
CA GLY A 107 -10.89 9.97 -11.22
C GLY A 107 -11.47 8.64 -10.81
N VAL A 108 -12.68 8.65 -10.29
CA VAL A 108 -13.22 7.49 -9.59
C VAL A 108 -14.18 6.65 -10.42
N SER A 109 -14.35 6.98 -11.70
CA SER A 109 -15.27 6.21 -12.53
C SER A 109 -14.78 4.79 -12.69
N GLY A 110 -15.72 3.86 -12.77
CA GLY A 110 -15.41 2.47 -13.00
C GLY A 110 -15.36 1.61 -11.74
N VAL A 111 -15.46 2.23 -10.57
CA VAL A 111 -15.52 1.46 -9.32
C VAL A 111 -16.98 1.31 -8.92
N GLN A 112 -17.43 0.08 -8.87
CA GLN A 112 -18.82 -0.26 -8.55
C GLN A 112 -18.85 -1.25 -7.40
N GLU A 113 -20.04 -1.51 -6.90
CA GLU A 113 -20.20 -2.51 -5.87
C GLU A 113 -19.65 -3.85 -6.34
N PRO A 114 -19.05 -4.64 -5.44
CA PRO A 114 -19.01 -4.40 -3.98
C PRO A 114 -17.87 -3.49 -3.54
N HIS A 115 -17.11 -2.89 -4.45
CA HIS A 115 -15.89 -2.16 -4.10
C HIS A 115 -16.06 -0.65 -4.09
N ALA A 116 -17.28 -0.13 -4.30
CA ALA A 116 -17.51 1.31 -4.41
C ALA A 116 -17.14 2.08 -3.15
N HIS A 117 -17.11 1.42 -1.99
CA HIS A 117 -16.78 2.07 -0.71
C HIS A 117 -15.28 2.15 -0.45
N ARG A 118 -14.45 1.53 -1.29
CA ARG A 118 -13.00 1.52 -1.08
C ARG A 118 -12.40 2.87 -1.42
N PRO A 119 -11.35 3.29 -0.70
CA PRO A 119 -10.68 4.53 -1.07
C PRO A 119 -10.10 4.47 -2.47
N VAL A 120 -10.18 5.59 -3.18
CA VAL A 120 -9.60 5.74 -4.51
C VAL A 120 -8.72 6.97 -4.49
N ILE A 121 -7.44 6.81 -4.84
CA ILE A 121 -6.53 7.94 -4.97
C ILE A 121 -6.27 8.20 -6.44
N GLN A 122 -6.08 9.48 -6.77
CA GLN A 122 -5.89 9.89 -8.16
C GLN A 122 -4.43 10.12 -8.45
N LYS A 123 -3.97 9.61 -9.58
CA LYS A 123 -2.59 9.82 -10.02
C LYS A 123 -2.44 11.22 -10.62
N PRO A 124 -1.32 11.88 -10.44
CA PRO A 124 -0.20 11.50 -9.58
C PRO A 124 -0.52 11.77 -8.11
N TYR A 125 -0.19 10.84 -7.24
CA TYR A 125 -0.42 11.00 -5.80
C TYR A 125 0.90 11.22 -5.09
N THR A 126 0.84 11.88 -3.92
CA THR A 126 2.01 12.13 -3.10
C THR A 126 2.17 11.03 -2.06
N THR A 127 3.34 11.02 -1.40
CA THR A 127 3.58 10.12 -0.28
C THR A 127 2.50 10.28 0.78
N GLY A 128 2.15 11.54 1.11
CA GLY A 128 1.13 11.80 2.13
C GLY A 128 -0.25 11.29 1.76
N THR A 129 -0.66 11.48 0.49
CA THR A 129 -1.95 10.98 0.03
C THR A 129 -1.99 9.46 0.11
N LEU A 130 -0.94 8.80 -0.36
CA LEU A 130 -0.85 7.35 -0.33
C LEU A 130 -0.86 6.84 1.11
N GLN A 131 -0.06 7.47 1.97
CA GLN A 131 0.01 7.07 3.38
C GLN A 131 -1.35 7.16 4.05
N ARG A 132 -2.05 8.30 3.89
CA ARG A 132 -3.35 8.48 4.53
C ARG A 132 -4.37 7.47 4.03
N ALA A 133 -4.38 7.20 2.74
CA ALA A 133 -5.32 6.24 2.17
C ALA A 133 -5.06 4.83 2.72
N LEU A 134 -3.80 4.40 2.74
CA LEU A 134 -3.47 3.07 3.26
C LEU A 134 -3.73 2.97 4.75
N GLU A 135 -3.35 3.99 5.52
CA GLU A 135 -3.58 3.96 6.96
C GLU A 135 -5.07 3.92 7.28
N SER A 136 -5.90 4.53 6.43
CA SER A 136 -7.35 4.52 6.67
C SER A 136 -7.94 3.13 6.55
N VAL A 137 -7.33 2.24 5.78
CA VAL A 137 -7.87 0.88 5.60
C VAL A 137 -7.20 -0.14 6.52
N VAL A 138 -5.92 0.08 6.91
CA VAL A 138 -5.24 -0.90 7.77
C VAL A 138 -5.54 -0.70 9.25
N VAL A 139 -5.92 0.50 9.66
CA VAL A 139 -6.11 0.81 11.07
C VAL A 139 -7.32 0.12 11.67
N SER A 140 -8.26 -0.30 10.83
CA SER A 140 -9.48 -0.95 11.29
C SER A 140 -9.32 -2.43 11.55
N SER A 141 -8.17 -2.99 11.25
CA SER A 141 -7.94 -4.42 11.40
C SER A 141 -7.28 -4.78 12.71
#